data_d794f1fc2e474dc31d8d4f92052d19dc
#
_entry.id   d794f1fc2e474dc31d8d4f92052d19dc
#
_cell.length_a   1.000
_cell.length_b   1.000
_cell.length_c   1.000
_cell.angle_alpha   90.00
_cell.angle_beta   90.00
_cell.angle_gamma   90.00
#
_symmetry.space_group_name_H-M   'P 1'
#
loop_
_entity.id
_entity.type
_entity.pdbx_description
1 polymer ?
#
loop_
_entity_poly.entity_id
_entity_poly.type
_entity_poly.pdbx_seq_one_letter_code
_entity_poly.pdbx_strand_id
1 'polypeptide(L)'
;MYEKFGQFIDGNWSPSADKGTYEVINPATEEILGHASKATSADVDKALKSAEKGLQIWKKTTPWDRSYILRRIADKLREKKDLLAKWMTLENGKPLAEGVG
;
A
#
# COMPACT_ATOMS: atom_id res chain seq x y z
N MET A 1 -9.43 9.33 4.82
CA MET A 1 -8.29 8.93 3.97
C MET A 1 -8.14 7.41 3.88
N TYR A 2 -8.19 6.71 4.98
CA TYR A 2 -7.99 5.25 5.05
C TYR A 2 -9.27 4.41 4.98
N GLU A 3 -10.42 4.97 5.19
CA GLU A 3 -11.72 4.29 5.35
C GLU A 3 -12.14 3.45 4.15
N LYS A 4 -11.59 3.73 2.97
CA LYS A 4 -11.86 3.00 1.74
C LYS A 4 -10.86 1.87 1.46
N PHE A 5 -9.79 1.79 2.24
CA PHE A 5 -8.70 0.87 2.00
C PHE A 5 -8.58 -0.11 3.16
N GLY A 6 -8.72 -1.36 2.85
CA GLY A 6 -8.37 -2.44 3.75
C GLY A 6 -6.97 -2.97 3.46
N GLN A 7 -6.83 -4.27 3.56
CA GLN A 7 -5.66 -5.01 3.07
C GLN A 7 -5.85 -5.34 1.59
N PHE A 8 -4.81 -5.19 0.79
CA PHE A 8 -4.82 -5.61 -0.60
C PHE A 8 -4.17 -6.99 -0.72
N ILE A 9 -4.98 -8.03 -0.84
CA ILE A 9 -4.53 -9.42 -0.90
C ILE A 9 -5.24 -10.11 -2.06
N ASP A 10 -4.47 -10.85 -2.88
CA ASP A 10 -4.97 -11.62 -4.03
C ASP A 10 -5.81 -10.76 -5.00
N GLY A 11 -5.35 -9.53 -5.26
CA GLY A 11 -5.99 -8.60 -6.18
C GLY A 11 -7.24 -7.87 -5.63
N ASN A 12 -7.57 -8.06 -4.36
CA ASN A 12 -8.77 -7.49 -3.76
C ASN A 12 -8.48 -6.70 -2.48
N TRP A 13 -9.25 -5.63 -2.28
CA TRP A 13 -9.30 -4.90 -1.02
C TRP A 13 -10.26 -5.60 -0.05
N SER A 14 -9.83 -5.85 1.17
CA SER A 14 -10.66 -6.46 2.21
C SER A 14 -10.28 -5.95 3.60
N PRO A 15 -11.22 -5.91 4.56
CA PRO A 15 -10.85 -5.69 5.95
C PRO A 15 -10.01 -6.86 6.47
N SER A 16 -9.35 -6.69 7.62
CA SER A 16 -8.74 -7.81 8.36
C SER A 16 -9.80 -8.83 8.79
N ALA A 17 -9.39 -10.06 9.05
CA ALA A 17 -10.30 -11.17 9.38
C ALA A 17 -11.16 -10.88 10.63
N ASP A 18 -10.62 -10.18 11.61
CA ASP A 18 -11.31 -9.74 12.82
C ASP A 18 -11.85 -8.31 12.75
N LYS A 19 -11.69 -7.64 11.58
CA LYS A 19 -12.01 -6.23 11.35
C LYS A 19 -11.25 -5.25 12.27
N GLY A 20 -10.16 -5.70 12.87
CA GLY A 20 -9.30 -4.86 13.72
C GLY A 20 -8.64 -3.74 12.91
N THR A 21 -8.51 -2.58 13.56
CA THR A 21 -7.86 -1.39 13.00
C THR A 21 -6.92 -0.76 14.03
N TYR A 22 -6.07 0.13 13.55
CA TYR A 22 -5.28 1.03 14.39
C TYR A 22 -5.37 2.46 13.84
N GLU A 23 -5.21 3.42 14.74
CA GLU A 23 -5.23 4.85 14.39
C GLU A 23 -3.94 5.25 13.66
N VAL A 24 -4.10 6.05 12.61
CA VAL A 24 -3.00 6.73 11.94
C VAL A 24 -3.03 8.19 12.37
N ILE A 25 -1.97 8.65 13.01
CA ILE A 25 -1.89 9.94 13.67
C ILE A 25 -0.93 10.86 12.91
N ASN A 26 -1.33 12.10 12.71
CA ASN A 26 -0.45 13.17 12.23
C ASN A 26 0.54 13.54 13.35
N PRO A 27 1.86 13.33 13.18
CA PRO A 27 2.83 13.60 14.23
C PRO A 27 3.01 15.11 14.54
N ALA A 28 2.58 15.99 13.65
CA ALA A 28 2.70 17.44 13.85
C ALA A 28 1.54 18.04 14.64
N THR A 29 0.33 17.47 14.52
CA THR A 29 -0.89 18.01 15.13
C THR A 29 -1.53 17.07 16.16
N GLU A 30 -1.07 15.81 16.22
CA GLU A 30 -1.64 14.73 17.02
C GLU A 30 -3.10 14.35 16.63
N GLU A 31 -3.56 14.85 15.49
CA GLU A 31 -4.90 14.52 14.98
C GLU A 31 -4.92 13.14 14.34
N ILE A 32 -6.04 12.44 14.51
CA ILE A 32 -6.28 11.15 13.86
C ILE A 32 -6.61 11.41 12.38
N LEU A 33 -5.77 10.90 11.48
CA LEU A 33 -5.96 10.98 10.03
C LEU A 33 -6.96 9.93 9.52
N GLY A 34 -7.09 8.84 10.23
CA GLY A 34 -7.97 7.73 9.90
C GLY A 34 -7.52 6.43 10.57
N HIS A 35 -8.09 5.33 10.11
CA HIS A 35 -7.83 3.99 10.66
C HIS A 35 -7.32 3.06 9.58
N ALA A 36 -6.22 2.37 9.84
CA ALA A 36 -5.67 1.35 8.95
C ALA A 36 -6.00 -0.05 9.47
N SER A 37 -6.18 -1.01 8.56
CA SER A 37 -6.46 -2.39 8.92
C SER A 37 -5.29 -3.02 9.67
N LYS A 38 -5.59 -3.70 10.78
CA LYS A 38 -4.62 -4.47 11.56
C LYS A 38 -4.69 -5.94 11.14
N ALA A 39 -3.67 -6.41 10.43
CA ALA A 39 -3.61 -7.78 9.95
C ALA A 39 -3.58 -8.80 11.11
N THR A 40 -4.32 -9.89 10.96
CA THR A 40 -4.22 -11.08 11.80
C THR A 40 -3.22 -12.07 11.19
N SER A 41 -2.83 -13.10 11.96
CA SER A 41 -2.01 -14.21 11.44
C SER A 41 -2.66 -14.89 10.22
N ALA A 42 -3.99 -15.04 10.23
CA ALA A 42 -4.74 -15.63 9.12
C ALA A 42 -4.66 -14.75 7.84
N ASP A 43 -4.66 -13.43 7.99
CA ASP A 43 -4.48 -12.52 6.87
C ASP A 43 -3.06 -12.62 6.29
N VAL A 44 -2.05 -12.71 7.14
CA VAL A 44 -0.66 -12.91 6.71
C VAL A 44 -0.49 -14.22 5.97
N ASP A 45 -1.05 -15.33 6.47
CA ASP A 45 -1.02 -16.62 5.80
C ASP A 45 -1.68 -16.58 4.42
N LYS A 46 -2.81 -15.89 4.32
CA LYS A 46 -3.51 -15.66 3.04
C LYS A 46 -2.65 -14.84 2.07
N ALA A 47 -1.98 -13.80 2.55
CA ALA A 47 -1.09 -12.98 1.74
C ALA A 47 0.12 -13.79 1.24
N LEU A 48 0.73 -14.63 2.08
CA LEU A 48 1.84 -15.51 1.70
C LEU A 48 1.43 -16.52 0.63
N LYS A 49 0.26 -17.16 0.77
CA LYS A 49 -0.27 -18.08 -0.25
C LYS A 49 -0.52 -17.38 -1.59
N SER A 50 -1.04 -16.15 -1.56
CA SER A 50 -1.22 -15.33 -2.75
C SER A 50 0.12 -14.98 -3.40
N ALA A 51 1.12 -14.59 -2.61
CA ALA A 51 2.47 -14.28 -3.10
C ALA A 51 3.14 -15.51 -3.73
N GLU A 52 2.97 -16.70 -3.14
CA GLU A 52 3.50 -17.95 -3.69
C GLU A 52 2.87 -18.27 -5.06
N LYS A 53 1.55 -18.14 -5.21
CA LYS A 53 0.87 -18.24 -6.51
C LYS A 53 1.40 -17.23 -7.52
N GLY A 54 1.53 -15.98 -7.10
CA GLY A 54 2.07 -14.89 -7.92
C GLY A 54 3.49 -15.18 -8.40
N LEU A 55 4.34 -15.74 -7.54
CA LEU A 55 5.70 -16.13 -7.89
C LEU A 55 5.74 -17.17 -9.03
N GLN A 56 4.83 -18.15 -9.04
CA GLN A 56 4.78 -19.17 -10.10
C GLN A 56 4.47 -18.56 -11.47
N ILE A 57 3.68 -17.47 -11.49
CA ILE A 57 3.38 -16.74 -12.72
C ILE A 57 4.56 -15.82 -13.09
N TRP A 58 5.03 -15.03 -12.11
CA TRP A 58 6.07 -14.03 -12.32
C TRP A 58 7.40 -14.61 -12.79
N LYS A 59 7.83 -15.76 -12.26
CA LYS A 59 9.06 -16.42 -12.69
C LYS A 59 9.02 -16.91 -14.15
N LYS A 60 7.83 -17.16 -14.71
CA LYS A 60 7.62 -17.54 -16.10
C LYS A 60 7.42 -16.33 -17.03
N THR A 61 7.22 -15.14 -16.47
CA THR A 61 7.05 -13.92 -17.24
C THR A 61 8.40 -13.48 -17.80
N THR A 62 8.44 -13.08 -19.07
CA THR A 62 9.69 -12.66 -19.71
C THR A 62 10.29 -11.41 -19.07
N PRO A 63 11.61 -11.20 -19.12
CA PRO A 63 12.22 -9.96 -18.61
C PRO A 63 11.62 -8.68 -19.24
N TRP A 64 11.26 -8.73 -20.51
CA TRP A 64 10.63 -7.62 -21.24
C TRP A 64 9.26 -7.28 -20.68
N ASP A 65 8.41 -8.28 -20.48
CA ASP A 65 7.07 -8.09 -19.90
C ASP A 65 7.15 -7.60 -18.46
N ARG A 66 8.09 -8.13 -17.67
CA ARG A 66 8.36 -7.63 -16.31
C ARG A 66 8.79 -6.17 -16.32
N SER A 67 9.71 -5.80 -17.22
CA SER A 67 10.15 -4.40 -17.37
C SER A 67 8.98 -3.49 -17.76
N TYR A 68 8.12 -3.93 -18.67
CA TYR A 68 6.94 -3.17 -19.08
C TYR A 68 5.98 -2.92 -17.91
N ILE A 69 5.68 -3.95 -17.12
CA ILE A 69 4.82 -3.83 -15.94
C ILE A 69 5.42 -2.86 -14.91
N LEU A 70 6.73 -2.98 -14.61
CA LEU A 70 7.41 -2.12 -13.64
C LEU A 70 7.43 -0.66 -14.09
N ARG A 71 7.64 -0.39 -15.38
CA ARG A 71 7.56 0.96 -15.94
C ARG A 71 6.17 1.57 -15.79
N ARG A 72 5.11 0.80 -16.07
CA ARG A 72 3.73 1.26 -15.86
C ARG A 72 3.44 1.59 -14.40
N ILE A 73 3.98 0.82 -13.46
CA ILE A 73 3.87 1.13 -12.02
C ILE A 73 4.56 2.47 -11.73
N ALA A 74 5.79 2.67 -12.22
CA ALA A 74 6.52 3.91 -12.05
C ALA A 74 5.76 5.12 -12.61
N ASP A 75 5.14 4.98 -13.78
CA ASP A 75 4.34 6.04 -14.38
C ASP A 75 3.10 6.37 -13.53
N LYS A 76 2.42 5.36 -13.00
CA LYS A 76 1.29 5.55 -12.08
C LYS A 76 1.70 6.24 -10.77
N LEU A 77 2.87 5.94 -10.23
CA LEU A 77 3.41 6.65 -9.07
C LEU A 77 3.69 8.12 -9.39
N ARG A 78 4.31 8.41 -10.55
CA ARG A 78 4.56 9.79 -10.99
C ARG A 78 3.27 10.59 -11.21
N GLU A 79 2.24 9.98 -11.79
CA GLU A 79 0.92 10.62 -11.95
C GLU A 79 0.30 11.03 -10.61
N LYS A 80 0.59 10.30 -9.54
CA LYS A 80 0.03 10.51 -8.20
C LYS A 80 1.01 11.14 -7.21
N LYS A 81 2.16 11.61 -7.67
CA LYS A 81 3.27 12.05 -6.80
C LYS A 81 2.84 13.08 -5.75
N ASP A 82 2.05 14.10 -6.15
CA ASP A 82 1.64 15.17 -5.24
C ASP A 82 0.71 14.67 -4.14
N LEU A 83 -0.19 13.75 -4.48
CA LEU A 83 -1.08 13.10 -3.51
C LEU A 83 -0.27 12.23 -2.53
N LEU A 84 0.66 11.43 -3.04
CA LEU A 84 1.50 10.54 -2.24
C LEU A 84 2.43 11.35 -1.32
N ALA A 85 3.04 12.43 -1.84
CA ALA A 85 3.87 13.34 -1.05
C ALA A 85 3.08 13.95 0.11
N LYS A 86 1.85 14.41 -0.16
CA LYS A 86 0.96 14.93 0.89
C LYS A 86 0.66 13.89 1.96
N TRP A 87 0.40 12.64 1.58
CA TRP A 87 0.16 11.57 2.56
C TRP A 87 1.40 11.29 3.40
N MET A 88 2.58 11.23 2.79
CA MET A 88 3.84 11.06 3.54
C MET A 88 4.07 12.18 4.53
N THR A 89 3.78 13.44 4.15
CA THR A 89 3.90 14.59 5.08
C THR A 89 2.93 14.44 6.25
N LEU A 90 1.67 14.08 5.99
CA LEU A 90 0.65 13.95 7.04
C LEU A 90 0.95 12.80 8.00
N GLU A 91 1.44 11.67 7.50
CA GLU A 91 1.67 10.46 8.31
C GLU A 91 3.03 10.44 9.04
N ASN A 92 4.03 11.05 8.45
CA ASN A 92 5.43 10.93 8.90
C ASN A 92 6.02 12.27 9.35
N GLY A 93 5.40 13.40 8.99
CA GLY A 93 5.94 14.72 9.23
C GLY A 93 7.08 15.12 8.29
N LYS A 94 7.34 14.36 7.23
CA LYS A 94 8.36 14.66 6.22
C LYS A 94 7.98 15.96 5.48
N PRO A 95 8.93 16.91 5.23
CA PRO A 95 8.66 18.08 4.42
C PRO A 95 8.11 17.72 3.03
N LEU A 96 7.10 18.48 2.56
CA LEU A 96 6.42 18.17 1.30
C LEU A 96 7.39 18.12 0.10
N ALA A 97 8.35 19.02 0.05
CA ALA A 97 9.37 19.05 -1.01
C ALA A 97 10.21 17.77 -1.08
N GLU A 98 10.50 17.16 0.08
CA GLU A 98 11.23 15.89 0.15
C GLU A 98 10.34 14.68 -0.18
N GLY A 99 9.03 14.81 -0.02
CA GLY A 99 8.05 13.80 -0.38
C GLY A 99 7.84 13.66 -1.89
N VAL A 100 8.13 14.71 -2.63
CA VAL A 100 7.98 14.76 -4.11
C VAL A 100 9.20 14.14 -4.82
N GLY A 101 10.37 14.12 -4.22
CA GLY A 101 11.64 13.57 -4.75
C GLY A 101 11.78 12.07 -4.61
#